data_44ee74873bd9b0de89a7f68a1fb6375d
#
_entry.id   44ee74873bd9b0de89a7f68a1fb6375d
#
_cell.length_a   1.000
_cell.length_b   1.000
_cell.length_c   1.000
_cell.angle_alpha   90.00
_cell.angle_beta   90.00
_cell.angle_gamma   90.00
#
_symmetry.space_group_name_H-M   'P 1'
#
loop_
_entity.id
_entity.type
_entity.pdbx_description
1 polymer ?
#
loop_
_entity_poly.entity_id
_entity_poly.type
_entity_poly.pdbx_seq_one_letter_code
_entity_poly.pdbx_strand_id
1 'polypeptide(L)'
;VRIPLDYYRILGLPIQATADQLKQAHRDRTLQLPRREYSEAAIAARCQLLDEAYSVLSKPEQRQSYDAGFLATAYEPELSQPELAQNGTISDPDTRSPSIEIQEKQLIGALLILQELGEYELVLKLGRPYLSSGNANLKDGRFGDPRIVLSDIVLTVALSCLELGREQWQQGQYENAAEALETGQELLLREGLFTSVRGEIQSDLYKLRPYRILELLALPDEDSIERQNGLRLLQDMLRERGGIDGASNDQSGLSIDDFLRFIQQLRGYLTAEEQQTLFEEEARRPSAVATYLAVYALMARGFAEQQPALIRRAKAMLMRLGSRQDVHLEQAVCALLLGQTEEASRALELSQEYEPLVFIREHSQGAPDLLPGLCLYAERWLQDEVFPHFRDLSKQRVSLKDYFANEQVQEYLEELPAGSDSAEWAAQRHWNRRSVAAQ
;
A
#
# COMPACT_ATOMS: atom_id res chain seq x y z
N VAL A 1 -0.84 31.89 -26.08
CA VAL A 1 -0.18 30.83 -25.31
C VAL A 1 -0.05 29.60 -26.21
N ARG A 2 1.16 29.06 -26.32
CA ARG A 2 1.38 27.84 -27.09
C ARG A 2 1.11 26.60 -26.25
N ILE A 3 0.25 25.69 -26.73
CA ILE A 3 -0.17 24.48 -26.04
C ILE A 3 0.13 23.25 -26.92
N PRO A 4 0.67 22.15 -26.40
CA PRO A 4 0.97 20.93 -27.14
C PRO A 4 -0.32 20.11 -27.42
N LEU A 5 -1.21 20.69 -28.18
CA LEU A 5 -2.46 20.12 -28.70
C LEU A 5 -2.52 20.33 -30.19
N ASP A 6 -3.31 19.53 -30.91
CA ASP A 6 -3.71 19.70 -32.28
C ASP A 6 -5.23 19.60 -32.40
N TYR A 7 -5.78 20.09 -33.49
CA TYR A 7 -7.24 20.13 -33.68
C TYR A 7 -7.87 18.74 -33.79
N TYR A 8 -7.16 17.74 -34.27
CA TYR A 8 -7.67 16.36 -34.26
C TYR A 8 -7.78 15.80 -32.86
N ARG A 9 -6.74 15.98 -32.03
CA ARG A 9 -6.76 15.57 -30.62
C ARG A 9 -7.83 16.33 -29.81
N ILE A 10 -8.04 17.63 -30.11
CA ILE A 10 -9.13 18.40 -29.48
C ILE A 10 -10.49 17.75 -29.74
N LEU A 11 -10.72 17.22 -30.95
CA LEU A 11 -11.95 16.48 -31.28
C LEU A 11 -11.90 14.99 -30.86
N GLY A 12 -10.76 14.47 -30.43
CA GLY A 12 -10.58 13.06 -30.09
C GLY A 12 -10.57 12.13 -31.31
N LEU A 13 -10.04 12.61 -32.45
CA LEU A 13 -10.04 11.89 -33.73
C LEU A 13 -8.63 11.74 -34.31
N PRO A 14 -8.40 10.71 -35.13
CA PRO A 14 -7.17 10.59 -35.91
C PRO A 14 -7.19 11.55 -37.13
N ILE A 15 -5.99 11.83 -37.69
CA ILE A 15 -5.81 12.72 -38.84
C ILE A 15 -6.57 12.25 -40.08
N GLN A 16 -6.86 10.95 -40.23
CA GLN A 16 -7.60 10.37 -41.33
C GLN A 16 -9.12 10.45 -41.19
N ALA A 17 -9.63 11.14 -40.14
CA ALA A 17 -11.07 11.21 -39.87
C ALA A 17 -11.86 11.78 -41.06
N THR A 18 -13.03 11.20 -41.34
CA THR A 18 -13.96 11.66 -42.37
C THR A 18 -14.74 12.90 -41.90
N ALA A 19 -15.35 13.62 -42.86
CA ALA A 19 -16.18 14.79 -42.54
C ALA A 19 -17.35 14.45 -41.61
N ASP A 20 -17.96 13.27 -41.77
CA ASP A 20 -19.06 12.82 -40.90
C ASP A 20 -18.56 12.50 -39.50
N GLN A 21 -17.36 11.88 -39.34
CA GLN A 21 -16.73 11.63 -38.06
C GLN A 21 -16.38 12.95 -37.33
N LEU A 22 -15.85 13.95 -38.06
CA LEU A 22 -15.56 15.28 -37.50
C LEU A 22 -16.84 15.94 -36.98
N LYS A 23 -17.93 15.90 -37.75
CA LYS A 23 -19.21 16.45 -37.34
C LYS A 23 -19.80 15.73 -36.10
N GLN A 24 -19.72 14.41 -36.09
CA GLN A 24 -20.24 13.61 -34.99
C GLN A 24 -19.43 13.84 -33.71
N ALA A 25 -18.11 13.79 -33.79
CA ALA A 25 -17.23 14.00 -32.64
C ALA A 25 -17.39 15.41 -32.04
N HIS A 26 -17.47 16.46 -32.88
CA HIS A 26 -17.75 17.80 -32.41
C HIS A 26 -19.06 17.87 -31.61
N ARG A 27 -20.15 17.28 -32.20
CA ARG A 27 -21.45 17.25 -31.52
C ARG A 27 -21.40 16.50 -30.22
N ASP A 28 -20.77 15.32 -30.19
CA ASP A 28 -20.71 14.47 -29.01
C ASP A 28 -19.90 15.15 -27.89
N ARG A 29 -18.74 15.72 -28.22
CA ARG A 29 -17.92 16.43 -27.24
C ARG A 29 -18.53 17.73 -26.74
N THR A 30 -19.28 18.44 -27.58
CA THR A 30 -20.00 19.64 -27.15
C THR A 30 -21.17 19.30 -26.20
N LEU A 31 -21.85 18.17 -26.44
CA LEU A 31 -22.92 17.69 -25.55
C LEU A 31 -22.42 17.08 -24.27
N GLN A 32 -21.18 16.58 -24.23
CA GLN A 32 -20.55 16.04 -23.05
C GLN A 32 -20.10 17.18 -22.14
N LEU A 33 -20.92 17.48 -21.14
CA LEU A 33 -20.61 18.52 -20.16
C LEU A 33 -19.52 18.05 -19.19
N PRO A 34 -18.53 18.93 -18.87
CA PRO A 34 -17.60 18.70 -17.80
C PRO A 34 -18.28 18.58 -16.43
N ARG A 35 -17.51 18.27 -15.40
CA ARG A 35 -18.02 18.27 -14.02
C ARG A 35 -18.61 19.64 -13.66
N ARG A 36 -19.71 19.60 -12.90
CA ARG A 36 -20.50 20.80 -12.49
C ARG A 36 -19.74 21.80 -11.62
N GLU A 37 -18.59 21.39 -11.08
CA GLU A 37 -17.72 22.23 -10.26
C GLU A 37 -16.95 23.27 -11.09
N TYR A 38 -16.85 23.08 -12.42
CA TYR A 38 -16.22 24.06 -13.29
C TYR A 38 -17.10 25.31 -13.49
N SER A 39 -16.44 26.44 -13.65
CA SER A 39 -17.10 27.69 -13.99
C SER A 39 -17.70 27.69 -15.40
N GLU A 40 -18.72 28.53 -15.63
CA GLU A 40 -19.25 28.74 -16.99
C GLU A 40 -18.19 29.26 -17.96
N ALA A 41 -17.21 30.03 -17.45
CA ALA A 41 -16.12 30.57 -18.23
C ALA A 41 -15.17 29.44 -18.74
N ALA A 42 -14.86 28.46 -17.89
CA ALA A 42 -14.07 27.28 -18.26
C ALA A 42 -14.78 26.43 -19.32
N ILE A 43 -16.08 26.18 -19.11
CA ILE A 43 -16.93 25.43 -20.06
C ILE A 43 -17.01 26.16 -21.41
N ALA A 44 -17.21 27.47 -21.41
CA ALA A 44 -17.24 28.30 -22.61
C ALA A 44 -15.90 28.29 -23.35
N ALA A 45 -14.78 28.42 -22.64
CA ALA A 45 -13.44 28.35 -23.21
C ALA A 45 -13.16 26.98 -23.89
N ARG A 46 -13.60 25.89 -23.24
CA ARG A 46 -13.52 24.53 -23.83
C ARG A 46 -14.38 24.42 -25.12
N CYS A 47 -15.62 24.89 -25.09
CA CYS A 47 -16.51 24.86 -26.26
C CYS A 47 -15.91 25.69 -27.43
N GLN A 48 -15.35 26.87 -27.15
CA GLN A 48 -14.68 27.69 -28.17
C GLN A 48 -13.55 26.94 -28.89
N LEU A 49 -12.72 26.19 -28.13
CA LEU A 49 -11.65 25.38 -28.74
C LEU A 49 -12.19 24.22 -29.59
N LEU A 50 -13.28 23.57 -29.15
CA LEU A 50 -13.98 22.53 -29.95
C LEU A 50 -14.55 23.10 -31.23
N ASP A 51 -15.20 24.28 -31.20
CA ASP A 51 -15.76 24.97 -32.30
C ASP A 51 -14.67 25.43 -33.30
N GLU A 52 -13.56 25.97 -32.80
CA GLU A 52 -12.40 26.37 -33.58
C GLU A 52 -11.80 25.18 -34.33
N ALA A 53 -11.53 24.07 -33.63
CA ALA A 53 -11.02 22.84 -34.22
C ALA A 53 -11.95 22.33 -35.35
N TYR A 54 -13.26 22.27 -35.07
CA TYR A 54 -14.24 21.87 -36.08
C TYR A 54 -14.32 22.83 -37.24
N SER A 55 -14.26 24.16 -37.01
CA SER A 55 -14.33 25.17 -38.08
C SER A 55 -13.18 25.06 -39.09
N VAL A 56 -11.97 24.69 -38.60
CA VAL A 56 -10.79 24.50 -39.48
C VAL A 56 -10.87 23.15 -40.19
N LEU A 57 -11.16 22.07 -39.47
CA LEU A 57 -11.12 20.72 -40.02
C LEU A 57 -12.32 20.36 -40.91
N SER A 58 -13.45 21.05 -40.76
CA SER A 58 -14.65 20.81 -41.58
C SER A 58 -14.57 21.42 -43.01
N LYS A 59 -13.67 22.40 -43.21
CA LYS A 59 -13.49 23.05 -44.52
C LYS A 59 -12.29 22.44 -45.26
N PRO A 60 -12.49 21.82 -46.42
CA PRO A 60 -11.43 21.09 -47.10
C PRO A 60 -10.15 21.90 -47.36
N GLU A 61 -10.28 23.16 -47.76
CA GLU A 61 -9.13 24.04 -48.04
C GLU A 61 -8.34 24.38 -46.76
N GLN A 62 -9.05 24.71 -45.68
CA GLN A 62 -8.43 25.03 -44.39
C GLN A 62 -7.79 23.79 -43.76
N ARG A 63 -8.46 22.65 -43.87
CA ARG A 63 -7.93 21.37 -43.43
C ARG A 63 -6.66 21.00 -44.16
N GLN A 64 -6.66 21.10 -45.50
CA GLN A 64 -5.47 20.79 -46.29
C GLN A 64 -4.28 21.69 -45.95
N SER A 65 -4.52 22.98 -45.74
CA SER A 65 -3.47 23.91 -45.27
C SER A 65 -2.96 23.56 -43.88
N TYR A 66 -3.86 23.19 -42.95
CA TYR A 66 -3.51 22.78 -41.62
C TYR A 66 -2.71 21.47 -41.62
N ASP A 67 -3.16 20.46 -42.40
CA ASP A 67 -2.49 19.16 -42.49
C ASP A 67 -1.09 19.29 -43.11
N ALA A 68 -0.91 20.18 -44.10
CA ALA A 68 0.41 20.45 -44.68
C ALA A 68 1.39 21.03 -43.63
N GLY A 69 0.94 21.97 -42.80
CA GLY A 69 1.73 22.53 -41.71
C GLY A 69 2.01 21.49 -40.63
N PHE A 70 1.02 20.68 -40.28
CA PHE A 70 1.13 19.60 -39.29
C PHE A 70 2.15 18.53 -39.70
N LEU A 71 2.07 18.06 -40.95
CA LEU A 71 3.00 17.07 -41.53
C LEU A 71 4.42 17.63 -41.65
N ALA A 72 4.57 18.90 -42.01
CA ALA A 72 5.89 19.54 -42.05
C ALA A 72 6.57 19.55 -40.67
N THR A 73 5.82 19.81 -39.61
CA THR A 73 6.33 19.81 -38.22
C THR A 73 6.63 18.39 -37.72
N ALA A 74 5.82 17.40 -38.13
CA ALA A 74 5.99 16.01 -37.76
C ALA A 74 7.08 15.26 -38.54
N TYR A 75 7.39 15.75 -39.76
CA TYR A 75 8.31 15.14 -40.73
C TYR A 75 9.50 16.02 -41.07
N GLU A 76 9.96 16.93 -40.21
CA GLU A 76 11.30 17.50 -40.44
C GLU A 76 12.31 16.36 -40.34
N PRO A 77 12.94 15.94 -41.49
CA PRO A 77 13.85 14.81 -41.46
C PRO A 77 15.11 15.17 -40.70
N GLU A 78 15.78 14.18 -40.14
CA GLU A 78 17.10 14.16 -39.51
C GLU A 78 18.26 14.68 -40.42
N LEU A 79 18.06 15.70 -41.24
CA LEU A 79 19.03 16.24 -42.17
C LEU A 79 19.72 17.52 -41.69
N SER A 80 19.70 17.80 -40.39
CA SER A 80 20.61 18.77 -39.80
C SER A 80 21.66 18.03 -39.03
N GLN A 81 22.84 17.88 -39.59
CA GLN A 81 24.04 17.37 -38.98
C GLN A 81 24.28 18.07 -37.62
N PRO A 82 24.82 17.39 -36.63
CA PRO A 82 25.19 18.01 -35.36
C PRO A 82 26.45 18.85 -35.62
N GLU A 83 26.30 20.11 -35.99
CA GLU A 83 27.36 21.07 -35.74
C GLU A 83 27.45 21.32 -34.23
N LEU A 84 28.64 21.09 -33.71
CA LEU A 84 29.11 21.30 -32.38
C LEU A 84 28.61 22.63 -31.76
N ALA A 85 27.47 22.62 -31.07
CA ALA A 85 27.09 23.68 -30.19
C ALA A 85 27.69 23.38 -28.81
N GLN A 86 28.85 23.95 -28.53
CA GLN A 86 29.38 24.18 -27.19
C GLN A 86 28.46 25.14 -26.45
N ASN A 87 27.45 24.63 -25.82
CA ASN A 87 26.79 25.20 -24.63
C ASN A 87 25.68 24.22 -24.21
N GLY A 88 25.85 23.60 -23.05
CA GLY A 88 24.99 22.56 -22.49
C GLY A 88 23.57 23.03 -22.15
N THR A 89 22.75 23.17 -23.16
CA THR A 89 21.29 23.20 -23.03
C THR A 89 20.79 21.89 -23.60
N ILE A 90 20.37 21.00 -22.71
CA ILE A 90 19.62 19.79 -23.04
C ILE A 90 18.35 20.28 -23.75
N SER A 91 18.27 20.05 -25.07
CA SER A 91 17.04 20.30 -25.84
C SER A 91 15.97 19.35 -25.32
N ASP A 92 14.97 19.92 -24.68
CA ASP A 92 13.78 19.24 -24.13
C ASP A 92 13.11 18.43 -25.27
N PRO A 93 12.88 17.12 -25.12
CA PRO A 93 12.23 16.28 -26.13
C PRO A 93 10.82 16.76 -26.50
N ASP A 94 10.24 17.64 -25.72
CA ASP A 94 8.89 18.22 -25.89
C ASP A 94 8.77 19.22 -27.08
N THR A 95 9.87 19.64 -27.71
CA THR A 95 9.85 20.59 -28.83
C THR A 95 9.32 19.99 -30.13
N ARG A 96 9.09 18.67 -30.20
CA ARG A 96 8.63 17.96 -31.43
C ARG A 96 7.13 17.67 -31.44
N SER A 97 6.40 17.95 -30.37
CA SER A 97 4.95 17.71 -30.31
C SER A 97 4.19 18.80 -31.11
N PRO A 98 3.19 18.42 -31.92
CA PRO A 98 2.32 19.39 -32.59
C PRO A 98 1.71 20.32 -31.55
N SER A 99 1.70 21.61 -31.81
CA SER A 99 1.22 22.62 -30.89
C SER A 99 0.41 23.70 -31.59
N ILE A 100 -0.63 24.18 -30.94
CA ILE A 100 -1.45 25.30 -31.41
C ILE A 100 -1.22 26.55 -30.55
N GLU A 101 -1.42 27.72 -31.14
CA GLU A 101 -1.49 28.96 -30.39
C GLU A 101 -2.93 29.26 -30.03
N ILE A 102 -3.17 29.46 -28.73
CA ILE A 102 -4.48 29.79 -28.17
C ILE A 102 -4.46 31.18 -27.54
N GLN A 103 -5.64 31.78 -27.41
CA GLN A 103 -5.81 33.01 -26.64
C GLN A 103 -5.62 32.73 -25.15
N GLU A 104 -5.16 33.72 -24.38
CA GLU A 104 -4.93 33.58 -22.94
C GLU A 104 -6.20 33.15 -22.19
N LYS A 105 -7.37 33.66 -22.58
CA LYS A 105 -8.68 33.28 -22.01
C LYS A 105 -9.09 31.81 -22.28
N GLN A 106 -8.48 31.17 -23.26
CA GLN A 106 -8.76 29.78 -23.61
C GLN A 106 -7.88 28.77 -22.84
N LEU A 107 -6.92 29.27 -22.03
CA LEU A 107 -5.97 28.41 -21.31
C LEU A 107 -6.69 27.35 -20.48
N ILE A 108 -7.68 27.75 -19.68
CA ILE A 108 -8.40 26.78 -18.83
C ILE A 108 -9.18 25.75 -19.66
N GLY A 109 -9.77 26.17 -20.79
CA GLY A 109 -10.42 25.24 -21.73
C GLY A 109 -9.43 24.22 -22.31
N ALA A 110 -8.19 24.65 -22.62
CA ALA A 110 -7.15 23.75 -23.12
C ALA A 110 -6.67 22.77 -22.05
N LEU A 111 -6.47 23.22 -20.78
CA LEU A 111 -6.13 22.35 -19.67
C LEU A 111 -7.22 21.30 -19.41
N LEU A 112 -8.49 21.70 -19.51
CA LEU A 112 -9.63 20.81 -19.34
C LEU A 112 -9.69 19.76 -20.47
N ILE A 113 -9.42 20.15 -21.73
CA ILE A 113 -9.34 19.22 -22.84
C ILE A 113 -8.18 18.24 -22.66
N LEU A 114 -7.01 18.69 -22.21
CA LEU A 114 -5.87 17.81 -21.90
C LEU A 114 -6.21 16.81 -20.80
N GLN A 115 -6.90 17.22 -19.76
CA GLN A 115 -7.38 16.35 -18.68
C GLN A 115 -8.36 15.29 -19.21
N GLU A 116 -9.31 15.69 -20.10
CA GLU A 116 -10.24 14.75 -20.75
C GLU A 116 -9.55 13.76 -21.69
N LEU A 117 -8.40 14.12 -22.24
CA LEU A 117 -7.58 13.26 -23.11
C LEU A 117 -6.67 12.29 -22.32
N GLY A 118 -6.63 12.40 -20.98
CA GLY A 118 -5.73 11.60 -20.16
C GLY A 118 -4.29 12.11 -20.08
N GLU A 119 -4.02 13.33 -20.56
CA GLU A 119 -2.69 13.95 -20.54
C GLU A 119 -2.40 14.61 -19.19
N TYR A 120 -2.53 13.84 -18.12
CA TYR A 120 -2.51 14.35 -16.74
C TYR A 120 -1.19 15.01 -16.38
N GLU A 121 -0.05 14.39 -16.71
CA GLU A 121 1.27 14.96 -16.45
C GLU A 121 1.48 16.30 -17.14
N LEU A 122 0.95 16.44 -18.35
CA LEU A 122 1.01 17.67 -19.11
C LEU A 122 0.15 18.77 -18.48
N VAL A 123 -1.03 18.42 -17.96
CA VAL A 123 -1.86 19.35 -17.17
C VAL A 123 -1.10 19.83 -15.93
N LEU A 124 -0.44 18.92 -15.20
CA LEU A 124 0.37 19.26 -14.05
C LEU A 124 1.52 20.21 -14.41
N LYS A 125 2.24 19.91 -15.51
CA LYS A 125 3.35 20.74 -16.00
C LYS A 125 2.89 22.15 -16.36
N LEU A 126 1.76 22.27 -17.08
CA LEU A 126 1.24 23.55 -17.55
C LEU A 126 0.48 24.35 -16.47
N GLY A 127 -0.18 23.67 -15.52
CA GLY A 127 -0.99 24.29 -14.47
C GLY A 127 -0.17 24.78 -13.27
N ARG A 128 0.86 24.03 -12.84
CA ARG A 128 1.69 24.35 -11.67
C ARG A 128 2.26 25.77 -11.63
N PRO A 129 2.76 26.37 -12.73
CA PRO A 129 3.29 27.74 -12.71
C PRO A 129 2.28 28.81 -12.27
N TYR A 130 0.99 28.56 -12.45
CA TYR A 130 -0.08 29.48 -12.04
C TYR A 130 -0.45 29.31 -10.55
N LEU A 131 -0.06 28.19 -9.92
CA LEU A 131 -0.33 27.87 -8.52
C LEU A 131 0.82 28.28 -7.57
N SER A 132 2.06 28.39 -8.07
CA SER A 132 3.26 28.57 -7.26
C SER A 132 3.65 30.03 -6.98
N SER A 133 3.18 30.99 -7.77
CA SER A 133 3.71 32.37 -7.77
C SER A 133 2.83 33.38 -7.04
N GLY A 134 2.09 32.98 -6.02
CA GLY A 134 1.21 33.90 -5.28
C GLY A 134 0.22 34.64 -6.20
N ASN A 135 -0.23 33.97 -7.27
CA ASN A 135 -1.16 34.47 -8.29
C ASN A 135 -0.66 35.67 -9.12
N ALA A 136 0.64 35.98 -9.10
CA ALA A 136 1.19 37.13 -9.83
C ALA A 136 0.85 37.04 -11.34
N ASN A 137 0.92 35.84 -11.93
CA ASN A 137 0.63 35.60 -13.34
C ASN A 137 -0.85 35.77 -13.72
N LEU A 138 -1.77 35.64 -12.76
CA LEU A 138 -3.21 35.76 -12.97
C LEU A 138 -3.75 37.17 -12.68
N LYS A 139 -3.00 38.02 -11.94
CA LYS A 139 -3.46 39.35 -11.47
C LYS A 139 -3.78 40.32 -12.59
N ASP A 140 -3.16 40.16 -13.75
CA ASP A 140 -3.36 41.08 -14.87
C ASP A 140 -4.73 40.95 -15.55
N GLY A 141 -5.54 39.94 -15.17
CA GLY A 141 -6.87 39.71 -15.74
C GLY A 141 -6.89 39.23 -17.19
N ARG A 142 -5.73 38.97 -17.80
CA ARG A 142 -5.61 38.51 -19.19
C ARG A 142 -6.29 37.17 -19.44
N PHE A 143 -6.28 36.30 -18.43
CA PHE A 143 -6.91 34.98 -18.48
C PHE A 143 -8.40 35.00 -18.11
N GLY A 144 -8.92 36.11 -17.60
CA GLY A 144 -10.28 36.26 -17.06
C GLY A 144 -10.27 36.77 -15.62
N ASP A 145 -11.37 36.54 -14.87
CA ASP A 145 -11.40 36.83 -13.43
C ASP A 145 -10.39 35.94 -12.70
N PRO A 146 -9.39 36.56 -12.03
CA PRO A 146 -8.30 35.79 -11.40
C PRO A 146 -8.76 34.75 -10.38
N ARG A 147 -9.84 35.01 -9.67
CA ARG A 147 -10.36 34.07 -8.64
C ARG A 147 -11.04 32.87 -9.30
N ILE A 148 -11.82 33.09 -10.35
CA ILE A 148 -12.51 32.04 -11.09
C ILE A 148 -11.49 31.16 -11.81
N VAL A 149 -10.56 31.78 -12.55
CA VAL A 149 -9.51 31.08 -13.28
C VAL A 149 -8.63 30.26 -12.35
N LEU A 150 -8.23 30.82 -11.20
CA LEU A 150 -7.46 30.09 -10.20
C LEU A 150 -8.23 28.85 -9.70
N SER A 151 -9.51 29.02 -9.37
CA SER A 151 -10.37 27.92 -8.90
C SER A 151 -10.45 26.79 -9.94
N ASP A 152 -10.65 27.14 -11.23
CA ASP A 152 -10.72 26.17 -12.31
C ASP A 152 -9.37 25.46 -12.56
N ILE A 153 -8.24 26.18 -12.46
CA ILE A 153 -6.90 25.56 -12.54
C ILE A 153 -6.67 24.59 -11.39
N VAL A 154 -7.00 25.01 -10.16
CA VAL A 154 -6.89 24.14 -8.96
C VAL A 154 -7.70 22.86 -9.16
N LEU A 155 -8.94 23.00 -9.63
CA LEU A 155 -9.81 21.85 -9.91
C LEU A 155 -9.21 20.92 -10.95
N THR A 156 -8.76 21.48 -12.08
CA THR A 156 -8.22 20.68 -13.21
C THR A 156 -6.95 19.94 -12.79
N VAL A 157 -6.05 20.60 -12.07
CA VAL A 157 -4.83 20.01 -11.54
C VAL A 157 -5.14 18.91 -10.52
N ALA A 158 -6.07 19.16 -9.58
CA ALA A 158 -6.45 18.18 -8.57
C ALA A 158 -7.13 16.94 -9.18
N LEU A 159 -8.00 17.13 -10.17
CA LEU A 159 -8.60 16.01 -10.91
C LEU A 159 -7.57 15.25 -11.73
N SER A 160 -6.59 15.92 -12.31
CA SER A 160 -5.48 15.25 -13.01
C SER A 160 -4.62 14.44 -12.05
N CYS A 161 -4.36 14.94 -10.83
CA CYS A 161 -3.70 14.16 -9.78
C CYS A 161 -4.52 12.93 -9.38
N LEU A 162 -5.83 13.07 -9.26
CA LEU A 162 -6.74 11.96 -8.92
C LEU A 162 -6.71 10.86 -9.99
N GLU A 163 -6.88 11.24 -11.26
CA GLU A 163 -6.93 10.27 -12.36
C GLU A 163 -5.53 9.65 -12.64
N LEU A 164 -4.46 10.44 -12.54
CA LEU A 164 -3.08 9.93 -12.63
C LEU A 164 -2.80 8.90 -11.52
N GLY A 165 -3.21 9.21 -10.29
CA GLY A 165 -3.08 8.28 -9.18
C GLY A 165 -3.86 6.98 -9.41
N ARG A 166 -5.07 7.04 -9.97
CA ARG A 166 -5.86 5.86 -10.34
C ARG A 166 -5.21 5.04 -11.44
N GLU A 167 -4.65 5.70 -12.46
CA GLU A 167 -3.93 5.04 -13.54
C GLU A 167 -2.69 4.31 -13.02
N GLN A 168 -1.86 4.99 -12.21
CA GLN A 168 -0.68 4.40 -11.60
C GLN A 168 -1.03 3.24 -10.67
N TRP A 169 -2.14 3.35 -9.92
CA TRP A 169 -2.66 2.24 -9.11
C TRP A 169 -3.00 1.02 -9.97
N GLN A 170 -3.71 1.20 -11.09
CA GLN A 170 -4.03 0.11 -12.01
C GLN A 170 -2.78 -0.53 -12.63
N GLN A 171 -1.70 0.24 -12.80
CA GLN A 171 -0.40 -0.23 -13.26
C GLN A 171 0.43 -0.91 -12.16
N GLY A 172 -0.05 -0.95 -10.91
CA GLY A 172 0.65 -1.53 -9.78
C GLY A 172 1.76 -0.63 -9.20
N GLN A 173 1.79 0.65 -9.55
CA GLN A 173 2.76 1.64 -9.05
C GLN A 173 2.18 2.38 -7.84
N TYR A 174 2.12 1.69 -6.70
CA TYR A 174 1.32 2.15 -5.56
C TYR A 174 1.89 3.40 -4.87
N GLU A 175 3.20 3.52 -4.74
CA GLU A 175 3.83 4.72 -4.16
C GLU A 175 3.70 5.93 -5.08
N ASN A 176 3.90 5.78 -6.40
CA ASN A 176 3.65 6.85 -7.37
C ASN A 176 2.19 7.31 -7.33
N ALA A 177 1.26 6.34 -7.27
CA ALA A 177 -0.17 6.64 -7.13
C ALA A 177 -0.48 7.44 -5.86
N ALA A 178 0.13 7.07 -4.74
CA ALA A 178 -0.01 7.80 -3.49
C ALA A 178 0.54 9.22 -3.58
N GLU A 179 1.73 9.42 -4.16
CA GLU A 179 2.35 10.74 -4.34
C GLU A 179 1.47 11.66 -5.20
N ALA A 180 0.91 11.14 -6.30
CA ALA A 180 -0.03 11.88 -7.14
C ALA A 180 -1.28 12.30 -6.35
N LEU A 181 -1.91 11.36 -5.63
CA LEU A 181 -3.10 11.61 -4.82
C LEU A 181 -2.82 12.59 -3.68
N GLU A 182 -1.73 12.42 -2.94
CA GLU A 182 -1.32 13.30 -1.85
C GLU A 182 -1.06 14.73 -2.37
N THR A 183 -0.41 14.88 -3.52
CA THR A 183 -0.20 16.19 -4.19
C THR A 183 -1.53 16.89 -4.48
N GLY A 184 -2.51 16.16 -5.02
CA GLY A 184 -3.86 16.69 -5.27
C GLY A 184 -4.59 17.09 -3.99
N GLN A 185 -4.49 16.25 -2.94
CA GLN A 185 -5.10 16.51 -1.64
C GLN A 185 -4.51 17.76 -0.96
N GLU A 186 -3.17 17.88 -0.96
CA GLU A 186 -2.48 19.06 -0.39
C GLU A 186 -2.86 20.34 -1.12
N LEU A 187 -2.94 20.31 -2.46
CA LEU A 187 -3.38 21.47 -3.25
C LEU A 187 -4.78 21.93 -2.83
N LEU A 188 -5.74 21.01 -2.77
CA LEU A 188 -7.12 21.31 -2.39
C LEU A 188 -7.24 21.78 -0.93
N LEU A 189 -6.42 21.25 -0.04
CA LEU A 189 -6.38 21.65 1.36
C LEU A 189 -5.82 23.06 1.52
N ARG A 190 -4.71 23.37 0.83
CA ARG A 190 -4.06 24.69 0.86
C ARG A 190 -4.99 25.78 0.34
N GLU A 191 -5.70 25.53 -0.75
CA GLU A 191 -6.60 26.52 -1.35
C GLU A 191 -8.00 26.54 -0.67
N GLY A 192 -8.32 25.54 0.15
CA GLY A 192 -9.61 25.43 0.86
C GLY A 192 -10.81 25.19 -0.07
N LEU A 193 -10.58 24.62 -1.26
CA LEU A 193 -11.59 24.45 -2.31
C LEU A 193 -11.97 22.97 -2.49
N PHE A 194 -13.13 22.75 -3.11
CA PHE A 194 -13.61 21.44 -3.61
C PHE A 194 -13.53 20.27 -2.61
N THR A 195 -14.20 20.41 -1.47
CA THR A 195 -14.22 19.39 -0.40
C THR A 195 -14.71 18.02 -0.88
N SER A 196 -15.60 17.97 -1.89
CA SER A 196 -16.07 16.73 -2.51
C SER A 196 -14.93 15.99 -3.22
N VAL A 197 -14.15 16.67 -4.05
CA VAL A 197 -12.99 16.10 -4.76
C VAL A 197 -11.92 15.66 -3.78
N ARG A 198 -11.67 16.46 -2.73
CA ARG A 198 -10.76 16.09 -1.64
C ARG A 198 -11.23 14.79 -0.95
N GLY A 199 -12.53 14.63 -0.73
CA GLY A 199 -13.10 13.40 -0.17
C GLY A 199 -12.90 12.18 -1.09
N GLU A 200 -13.02 12.35 -2.41
CA GLU A 200 -12.73 11.30 -3.39
C GLU A 200 -11.26 10.86 -3.31
N ILE A 201 -10.33 11.81 -3.35
CA ILE A 201 -8.88 11.55 -3.23
C ILE A 201 -8.57 10.83 -1.91
N GLN A 202 -9.12 11.31 -0.80
CA GLN A 202 -8.90 10.70 0.51
C GLN A 202 -9.44 9.26 0.56
N SER A 203 -10.60 9.00 -0.02
CA SER A 203 -11.16 7.65 -0.11
C SER A 203 -10.24 6.71 -0.90
N ASP A 204 -9.67 7.19 -2.01
CA ASP A 204 -8.76 6.39 -2.82
C ASP A 204 -7.43 6.15 -2.10
N LEU A 205 -6.89 7.14 -1.37
CA LEU A 205 -5.71 6.97 -0.51
C LEU A 205 -5.92 5.90 0.58
N TYR A 206 -7.08 5.87 1.22
CA TYR A 206 -7.38 4.84 2.23
C TYR A 206 -7.46 3.44 1.62
N LYS A 207 -8.07 3.29 0.45
CA LYS A 207 -8.15 2.00 -0.26
C LYS A 207 -6.81 1.55 -0.81
N LEU A 208 -5.91 2.49 -1.10
CA LEU A 208 -4.56 2.21 -1.60
C LEU A 208 -3.62 1.70 -0.48
N ARG A 209 -3.87 2.04 0.79
CA ARG A 209 -2.98 1.71 1.92
C ARG A 209 -2.52 0.26 1.99
N PRO A 210 -3.38 -0.77 1.86
CA PRO A 210 -2.94 -2.16 1.92
C PRO A 210 -1.90 -2.52 0.86
N TYR A 211 -2.05 -1.99 -0.35
CA TYR A 211 -1.13 -2.22 -1.46
C TYR A 211 0.21 -1.53 -1.24
N ARG A 212 0.20 -0.29 -0.76
CA ARG A 212 1.41 0.45 -0.37
C ARG A 212 2.19 -0.29 0.72
N ILE A 213 1.50 -0.77 1.74
CA ILE A 213 2.14 -1.53 2.83
C ILE A 213 2.86 -2.75 2.29
N LEU A 214 2.23 -3.53 1.39
CA LEU A 214 2.87 -4.70 0.76
C LEU A 214 4.10 -4.30 -0.06
N GLU A 215 4.00 -3.25 -0.89
CA GLU A 215 5.12 -2.77 -1.70
C GLU A 215 6.30 -2.31 -0.84
N LEU A 216 6.03 -1.46 0.16
CA LEU A 216 7.05 -0.90 1.04
C LEU A 216 7.72 -1.98 1.90
N LEU A 217 6.97 -2.94 2.45
CA LEU A 217 7.51 -4.02 3.26
C LEU A 217 8.25 -5.09 2.43
N ALA A 218 8.01 -5.16 1.12
CA ALA A 218 8.75 -6.04 0.22
C ALA A 218 10.17 -5.53 -0.10
N LEU A 219 10.48 -4.27 0.19
CA LEU A 219 11.81 -3.70 -0.05
C LEU A 219 12.91 -4.49 0.66
N PRO A 220 14.09 -4.66 0.01
CA PRO A 220 15.16 -5.50 0.55
C PRO A 220 15.90 -4.87 1.74
N ASP A 221 15.98 -3.56 1.80
CA ASP A 221 16.68 -2.83 2.86
C ASP A 221 15.76 -2.69 4.08
N GLU A 222 16.15 -3.32 5.20
CA GLU A 222 15.36 -3.33 6.44
C GLU A 222 15.37 -1.97 7.15
N ASP A 223 16.41 -1.18 6.98
CA ASP A 223 16.59 0.13 7.60
C ASP A 223 16.09 1.29 6.73
N SER A 224 15.54 1.02 5.56
CA SER A 224 15.08 2.07 4.66
C SER A 224 13.92 2.88 5.27
N ILE A 225 13.90 4.19 4.98
CA ILE A 225 12.84 5.10 5.41
C ILE A 225 11.50 4.66 4.83
N GLU A 226 11.50 4.18 3.59
CA GLU A 226 10.33 3.69 2.88
C GLU A 226 9.70 2.49 3.60
N ARG A 227 10.53 1.53 4.02
CA ARG A 227 10.06 0.37 4.77
C ARG A 227 9.49 0.76 6.14
N GLN A 228 10.14 1.69 6.85
CA GLN A 228 9.63 2.23 8.11
C GLN A 228 8.27 2.94 7.91
N ASN A 229 8.08 3.62 6.78
CA ASN A 229 6.77 4.18 6.42
C ASN A 229 5.72 3.09 6.24
N GLY A 230 6.08 1.95 5.61
CA GLY A 230 5.19 0.79 5.49
C GLY A 230 4.73 0.25 6.85
N LEU A 231 5.67 0.09 7.80
CA LEU A 231 5.34 -0.32 9.18
C LEU A 231 4.43 0.68 9.88
N ARG A 232 4.68 1.98 9.71
CA ARG A 232 3.83 3.03 10.29
C ARG A 232 2.42 3.00 9.72
N LEU A 233 2.28 2.87 8.40
CA LEU A 233 0.96 2.74 7.75
C LEU A 233 0.18 1.52 8.27
N LEU A 234 0.86 0.40 8.49
CA LEU A 234 0.26 -0.80 9.08
C LEU A 234 -0.20 -0.56 10.51
N GLN A 235 0.62 0.08 11.35
CA GLN A 235 0.26 0.41 12.73
C GLN A 235 -0.93 1.38 12.79
N ASP A 236 -0.99 2.36 11.88
CA ASP A 236 -2.12 3.30 11.78
C ASP A 236 -3.41 2.56 11.39
N MET A 237 -3.35 1.64 10.42
CA MET A 237 -4.51 0.80 10.06
C MET A 237 -4.99 -0.05 11.24
N LEU A 238 -4.08 -0.72 11.96
CA LEU A 238 -4.42 -1.52 13.15
C LEU A 238 -5.07 -0.67 14.23
N ARG A 239 -4.56 0.55 14.45
CA ARG A 239 -5.11 1.48 15.43
C ARG A 239 -6.51 1.94 15.05
N GLU A 240 -6.74 2.32 13.80
CA GLU A 240 -8.04 2.76 13.28
C GLU A 240 -9.08 1.64 13.32
N ARG A 241 -8.69 0.40 13.02
CA ARG A 241 -9.55 -0.78 13.13
C ARG A 241 -9.88 -1.18 14.56
N GLY A 242 -9.07 -0.76 15.51
CA GLY A 242 -9.17 -1.20 16.92
C GLY A 242 -8.52 -2.55 17.18
N GLY A 243 -7.57 -2.98 16.33
CA GLY A 243 -6.79 -4.22 16.43
C GLY A 243 -6.93 -5.14 15.23
N ILE A 244 -6.22 -6.26 15.27
CA ILE A 244 -6.17 -7.25 14.16
C ILE A 244 -7.57 -7.80 13.82
N ASP A 245 -8.36 -8.13 14.85
CA ASP A 245 -9.74 -8.60 14.74
C ASP A 245 -10.78 -7.50 15.05
N GLY A 246 -10.32 -6.24 15.00
CA GLY A 246 -11.16 -5.07 15.21
C GLY A 246 -12.17 -4.87 14.07
N ALA A 247 -13.38 -4.43 14.45
CA ALA A 247 -14.50 -4.20 13.53
C ALA A 247 -14.70 -2.74 13.12
N SER A 248 -13.83 -1.81 13.59
CA SER A 248 -13.91 -0.40 13.21
C SER A 248 -13.52 -0.20 11.75
N ASN A 249 -14.12 0.80 11.11
CA ASN A 249 -13.89 1.08 9.70
C ASN A 249 -12.64 1.96 9.51
N ASP A 250 -11.58 1.40 8.95
CA ASP A 250 -10.36 2.09 8.55
C ASP A 250 -10.43 2.66 7.12
N GLN A 251 -11.58 2.59 6.48
CA GLN A 251 -11.87 3.04 5.12
C GLN A 251 -11.07 2.34 4.00
N SER A 252 -10.28 1.31 4.31
CA SER A 252 -9.56 0.51 3.30
C SER A 252 -10.48 -0.33 2.43
N GLY A 253 -11.70 -0.58 2.88
CA GLY A 253 -12.67 -1.46 2.23
C GLY A 253 -12.47 -2.95 2.51
N LEU A 254 -11.46 -3.32 3.33
CA LEU A 254 -11.24 -4.71 3.71
C LEU A 254 -12.23 -5.15 4.80
N SER A 255 -12.91 -6.27 4.57
CA SER A 255 -13.65 -6.97 5.62
C SER A 255 -12.71 -7.47 6.72
N ILE A 256 -13.25 -7.97 7.83
CA ILE A 256 -12.44 -8.57 8.91
C ILE A 256 -11.64 -9.77 8.35
N ASP A 257 -12.29 -10.65 7.59
CA ASP A 257 -11.66 -11.84 7.03
C ASP A 257 -10.59 -11.50 5.99
N ASP A 258 -10.84 -10.49 5.14
CA ASP A 258 -9.85 -10.02 4.16
C ASP A 258 -8.65 -9.36 4.84
N PHE A 259 -8.89 -8.62 5.91
CA PHE A 259 -7.81 -8.03 6.69
C PHE A 259 -6.97 -9.09 7.41
N LEU A 260 -7.58 -10.14 7.95
CA LEU A 260 -6.85 -11.26 8.52
C LEU A 260 -5.99 -11.99 7.48
N ARG A 261 -6.52 -12.19 6.26
CA ARG A 261 -5.73 -12.73 5.13
C ARG A 261 -4.57 -11.80 4.75
N PHE A 262 -4.81 -10.51 4.72
CA PHE A 262 -3.79 -9.50 4.48
C PHE A 262 -2.68 -9.55 5.53
N ILE A 263 -3.01 -9.65 6.83
CA ILE A 263 -2.03 -9.83 7.91
C ILE A 263 -1.24 -11.13 7.71
N GLN A 264 -1.89 -12.24 7.35
CA GLN A 264 -1.19 -13.51 7.09
C GLN A 264 -0.21 -13.38 5.92
N GLN A 265 -0.58 -12.67 4.86
CA GLN A 265 0.31 -12.42 3.72
C GLN A 265 1.50 -11.53 4.13
N LEU A 266 1.27 -10.51 4.95
CA LEU A 266 2.32 -9.60 5.41
C LEU A 266 3.42 -10.28 6.23
N ARG A 267 3.09 -11.33 6.97
CA ARG A 267 4.05 -12.01 7.85
C ARG A 267 5.34 -12.42 7.12
N GLY A 268 5.23 -12.92 5.88
CA GLY A 268 6.38 -13.29 5.06
C GLY A 268 7.30 -12.12 4.66
N TYR A 269 6.85 -10.88 4.84
CA TYR A 269 7.64 -9.66 4.57
C TYR A 269 8.23 -9.03 5.83
N LEU A 270 7.82 -9.47 7.01
CA LEU A 270 8.27 -8.96 8.30
C LEU A 270 9.33 -9.88 8.93
N THR A 271 10.32 -9.27 9.57
CA THR A 271 11.31 -10.01 10.39
C THR A 271 10.68 -10.53 11.67
N ALA A 272 11.35 -11.46 12.34
CA ALA A 272 10.89 -11.99 13.62
C ALA A 272 10.78 -10.89 14.70
N GLU A 273 11.69 -9.93 14.70
CA GLU A 273 11.67 -8.80 15.63
C GLU A 273 10.52 -7.83 15.34
N GLU A 274 10.29 -7.49 14.05
CA GLU A 274 9.17 -6.64 13.65
C GLU A 274 7.83 -7.27 14.01
N GLN A 275 7.65 -8.58 13.74
CA GLN A 275 6.44 -9.30 14.09
C GLN A 275 6.25 -9.38 15.61
N GLN A 276 7.31 -9.64 16.36
CA GLN A 276 7.25 -9.66 17.82
C GLN A 276 6.75 -8.31 18.34
N THR A 277 7.39 -7.22 17.92
CA THR A 277 7.05 -5.87 18.40
C THR A 277 5.61 -5.52 18.07
N LEU A 278 5.20 -5.75 16.82
CA LEU A 278 3.85 -5.44 16.35
C LEU A 278 2.79 -6.26 17.08
N PHE A 279 2.95 -7.57 17.14
CA PHE A 279 1.92 -8.45 17.68
C PHE A 279 1.89 -8.48 19.21
N GLU A 280 3.00 -8.24 19.90
CA GLU A 280 2.96 -8.03 21.35
C GLU A 280 2.23 -6.75 21.74
N GLU A 281 2.34 -5.68 20.94
CA GLU A 281 1.55 -4.46 21.15
C GLU A 281 0.06 -4.73 20.94
N GLU A 282 -0.29 -5.42 19.86
CA GLU A 282 -1.68 -5.79 19.57
C GLU A 282 -2.26 -6.78 20.59
N ALA A 283 -1.45 -7.69 21.12
CA ALA A 283 -1.86 -8.65 22.18
C ALA A 283 -2.12 -8.00 23.55
N ARG A 284 -1.83 -6.70 23.72
CA ARG A 284 -2.30 -5.94 24.89
C ARG A 284 -3.81 -5.74 24.87
N ARG A 285 -4.42 -5.84 23.70
CA ARG A 285 -5.87 -5.87 23.51
C ARG A 285 -6.39 -7.30 23.71
N PRO A 286 -7.67 -7.48 24.05
CA PRO A 286 -8.24 -8.82 24.26
C PRO A 286 -8.48 -9.55 22.91
N SER A 287 -7.41 -9.83 22.18
CA SER A 287 -7.40 -10.53 20.90
C SER A 287 -6.67 -11.86 21.03
N ALA A 288 -7.36 -12.96 20.74
CA ALA A 288 -6.75 -14.28 20.69
C ALA A 288 -5.81 -14.41 19.50
N VAL A 289 -6.18 -13.84 18.34
CA VAL A 289 -5.39 -13.87 17.11
C VAL A 289 -4.06 -13.13 17.32
N ALA A 290 -4.10 -11.91 17.87
CA ALA A 290 -2.88 -11.14 18.14
C ALA A 290 -1.96 -11.87 19.13
N THR A 291 -2.55 -12.46 20.19
CA THR A 291 -1.80 -13.21 21.19
C THR A 291 -1.12 -14.43 20.56
N TYR A 292 -1.81 -15.15 19.67
CA TYR A 292 -1.26 -16.30 18.98
C TYR A 292 -0.11 -15.92 18.03
N LEU A 293 -0.26 -14.84 17.27
CA LEU A 293 0.80 -14.33 16.40
C LEU A 293 2.03 -13.85 17.19
N ALA A 294 1.81 -13.21 18.33
CA ALA A 294 2.91 -12.81 19.23
C ALA A 294 3.66 -14.02 19.80
N VAL A 295 2.94 -15.07 20.17
CA VAL A 295 3.55 -16.33 20.63
C VAL A 295 4.45 -16.94 19.55
N TYR A 296 3.98 -17.04 18.30
CA TYR A 296 4.77 -17.56 17.19
C TYR A 296 6.03 -16.72 16.94
N ALA A 297 5.92 -15.40 17.00
CA ALA A 297 7.07 -14.51 16.83
C ALA A 297 8.10 -14.67 17.97
N LEU A 298 7.61 -14.77 19.23
CA LEU A 298 8.47 -15.00 20.38
C LEU A 298 9.17 -16.35 20.34
N MET A 299 8.47 -17.42 19.93
CA MET A 299 9.05 -18.74 19.77
C MET A 299 10.09 -18.78 18.67
N ALA A 300 9.78 -18.22 17.48
CA ALA A 300 10.67 -18.18 16.35
C ALA A 300 11.96 -17.42 16.66
N ARG A 301 11.82 -16.22 17.21
CA ARG A 301 12.96 -15.37 17.60
C ARG A 301 13.75 -15.99 18.75
N GLY A 302 13.05 -16.47 19.80
CA GLY A 302 13.69 -17.07 20.95
C GLY A 302 14.51 -18.31 20.61
N PHE A 303 14.05 -19.10 19.64
CA PHE A 303 14.80 -20.23 19.12
C PHE A 303 15.97 -19.79 18.21
N ALA A 304 15.71 -18.94 17.24
CA ALA A 304 16.73 -18.51 16.28
C ALA A 304 17.89 -17.72 16.91
N GLU A 305 17.58 -16.82 17.84
CA GLU A 305 18.55 -16.01 18.59
C GLU A 305 19.07 -16.70 19.87
N GLN A 306 18.64 -17.93 20.13
CA GLN A 306 19.03 -18.69 21.33
C GLN A 306 18.72 -17.95 22.64
N GLN A 307 17.53 -17.35 22.72
CA GLN A 307 17.03 -16.58 23.85
C GLN A 307 15.85 -17.28 24.54
N PRO A 308 16.08 -18.22 25.49
CA PRO A 308 15.02 -18.96 26.15
C PRO A 308 14.02 -18.07 26.92
N ALA A 309 14.45 -16.87 27.32
CA ALA A 309 13.58 -15.89 27.97
C ALA A 309 12.37 -15.50 27.11
N LEU A 310 12.54 -15.40 25.77
CA LEU A 310 11.43 -15.13 24.86
C LEU A 310 10.47 -16.31 24.78
N ILE A 311 10.99 -17.56 24.79
CA ILE A 311 10.17 -18.78 24.80
C ILE A 311 9.36 -18.86 26.10
N ARG A 312 9.95 -18.48 27.24
CA ARG A 312 9.23 -18.39 28.51
C ARG A 312 8.09 -17.37 28.45
N ARG A 313 8.30 -16.21 27.81
CA ARG A 313 7.23 -15.22 27.59
C ARG A 313 6.12 -15.79 26.70
N ALA A 314 6.47 -16.48 25.62
CA ALA A 314 5.52 -17.16 24.75
C ALA A 314 4.65 -18.16 25.53
N LYS A 315 5.28 -19.01 26.35
CA LYS A 315 4.59 -19.96 27.21
C LYS A 315 3.61 -19.26 28.17
N ALA A 316 4.02 -18.17 28.81
CA ALA A 316 3.14 -17.41 29.71
C ALA A 316 1.93 -16.80 28.97
N MET A 317 2.10 -16.40 27.71
CA MET A 317 0.98 -15.91 26.88
C MET A 317 0.03 -17.04 26.48
N LEU A 318 0.54 -18.22 26.10
CA LEU A 318 -0.27 -19.43 25.81
C LEU A 318 -1.14 -19.85 27.00
N MET A 319 -0.61 -19.73 28.22
CA MET A 319 -1.38 -20.04 29.41
C MET A 319 -2.63 -19.16 29.57
N ARG A 320 -2.60 -17.93 29.10
CA ARG A 320 -3.77 -17.04 29.12
C ARG A 320 -4.83 -17.42 28.08
N LEU A 321 -4.41 -18.04 26.96
CA LEU A 321 -5.30 -18.52 25.88
C LEU A 321 -5.95 -19.88 26.22
N GLY A 322 -5.26 -20.75 26.94
CA GLY A 322 -5.58 -22.16 27.12
C GLY A 322 -6.94 -22.50 27.75
N SER A 323 -7.74 -21.49 28.13
CA SER A 323 -9.14 -21.73 28.58
C SER A 323 -10.15 -21.69 27.42
N ARG A 324 -9.74 -21.23 26.21
CA ARG A 324 -10.63 -20.98 25.07
C ARG A 324 -10.25 -21.71 23.78
N GLN A 325 -9.00 -22.16 23.68
CA GLN A 325 -8.45 -22.85 22.51
C GLN A 325 -7.53 -23.99 22.93
N ASP A 326 -7.43 -25.06 22.13
CA ASP A 326 -6.39 -26.06 22.32
C ASP A 326 -5.05 -25.46 21.87
N VAL A 327 -4.18 -25.17 22.81
CA VAL A 327 -2.81 -24.65 22.63
C VAL A 327 -1.81 -25.56 23.36
N HIS A 328 -2.23 -26.76 23.69
CA HIS A 328 -1.43 -27.67 24.52
C HIS A 328 -0.19 -28.19 23.78
N LEU A 329 -0.26 -28.30 22.45
CA LEU A 329 0.86 -28.73 21.64
C LEU A 329 1.97 -27.67 21.62
N GLU A 330 1.62 -26.41 21.40
CA GLU A 330 2.56 -25.28 21.50
C GLU A 330 3.12 -25.12 22.92
N GLN A 331 2.30 -25.38 23.94
CA GLN A 331 2.78 -25.41 25.33
C GLN A 331 3.79 -26.55 25.55
N ALA A 332 3.57 -27.72 24.94
CA ALA A 332 4.50 -28.82 25.01
C ALA A 332 5.84 -28.48 24.32
N VAL A 333 5.79 -27.84 23.15
CA VAL A 333 6.99 -27.38 22.44
C VAL A 333 7.73 -26.30 23.26
N CYS A 334 7.03 -25.32 23.82
CA CYS A 334 7.64 -24.31 24.71
C CYS A 334 8.31 -24.97 25.93
N ALA A 335 7.63 -25.91 26.58
CA ALA A 335 8.17 -26.61 27.72
C ALA A 335 9.40 -27.44 27.35
N LEU A 336 9.38 -28.14 26.22
CA LEU A 336 10.54 -28.85 25.68
C LEU A 336 11.75 -27.94 25.50
N LEU A 337 11.57 -26.79 24.83
CA LEU A 337 12.64 -25.81 24.55
C LEU A 337 13.18 -25.14 25.85
N LEU A 338 12.40 -25.16 26.92
CA LEU A 338 12.81 -24.72 28.27
C LEU A 338 13.37 -25.86 29.14
N GLY A 339 13.58 -27.07 28.60
CA GLY A 339 14.09 -28.19 29.32
C GLY A 339 13.10 -28.82 30.34
N GLN A 340 11.83 -28.38 30.32
CA GLN A 340 10.80 -28.79 31.28
C GLN A 340 10.07 -30.05 30.80
N THR A 341 10.75 -31.19 30.81
CA THR A 341 10.29 -32.45 30.19
C THR A 341 9.00 -33.00 30.77
N GLU A 342 8.82 -32.92 32.10
CA GLU A 342 7.57 -33.35 32.75
C GLU A 342 6.37 -32.51 32.35
N GLU A 343 6.57 -31.21 32.19
CA GLU A 343 5.51 -30.29 31.73
C GLU A 343 5.17 -30.52 30.27
N ALA A 344 6.17 -30.76 29.42
CA ALA A 344 5.99 -31.08 28.01
C ALA A 344 5.11 -32.37 27.89
N SER A 345 5.42 -33.42 28.61
CA SER A 345 4.62 -34.66 28.62
C SER A 345 3.18 -34.43 29.10
N ARG A 346 3.00 -33.65 30.15
CA ARG A 346 1.64 -33.30 30.65
C ARG A 346 0.84 -32.47 29.67
N ALA A 347 1.48 -31.56 28.98
CA ALA A 347 0.82 -30.76 27.92
C ALA A 347 0.38 -31.63 26.76
N LEU A 348 1.22 -32.60 26.33
CA LEU A 348 0.85 -33.56 25.29
C LEU A 348 -0.37 -34.42 25.65
N GLU A 349 -0.50 -34.83 26.94
CA GLU A 349 -1.68 -35.60 27.40
C GLU A 349 -2.98 -34.79 27.31
N LEU A 350 -2.91 -33.45 27.32
CA LEU A 350 -4.07 -32.57 27.28
C LEU A 350 -4.43 -32.16 25.82
N SER A 351 -3.52 -32.30 24.88
CA SER A 351 -3.77 -31.95 23.49
C SER A 351 -4.78 -32.87 22.83
N GLN A 352 -5.64 -32.31 22.01
CA GLN A 352 -6.65 -33.04 21.23
C GLN A 352 -6.30 -33.10 19.73
N GLU A 353 -5.13 -32.61 19.32
CA GLU A 353 -4.66 -32.61 17.94
C GLU A 353 -4.21 -34.02 17.51
N TYR A 354 -5.08 -34.68 16.76
CA TYR A 354 -4.90 -36.11 16.44
C TYR A 354 -3.64 -36.38 15.59
N GLU A 355 -3.46 -35.68 14.48
CA GLU A 355 -2.36 -35.94 13.53
C GLU A 355 -0.96 -35.72 14.15
N PRO A 356 -0.68 -34.58 14.84
CA PRO A 356 0.56 -34.37 15.54
C PRO A 356 0.84 -35.43 16.62
N LEU A 357 -0.19 -35.80 17.39
CA LEU A 357 -0.04 -36.82 18.44
C LEU A 357 0.26 -38.22 17.90
N VAL A 358 -0.31 -38.60 16.76
CA VAL A 358 0.03 -39.88 16.06
C VAL A 358 1.48 -39.82 15.65
N PHE A 359 1.93 -38.75 14.97
CA PHE A 359 3.32 -38.57 14.56
C PHE A 359 4.29 -38.73 15.74
N ILE A 360 4.01 -38.00 16.84
CA ILE A 360 4.84 -38.00 18.06
C ILE A 360 4.93 -39.43 18.65
N ARG A 361 3.81 -40.13 18.75
CA ARG A 361 3.78 -41.52 19.26
C ARG A 361 4.57 -42.52 18.39
N GLU A 362 4.40 -42.46 17.08
CA GLU A 362 5.11 -43.31 16.13
C GLU A 362 6.62 -43.12 16.20
N HIS A 363 7.09 -41.88 16.41
CA HIS A 363 8.51 -41.55 16.46
C HIS A 363 9.12 -41.61 17.88
N SER A 364 8.36 -41.95 18.88
CA SER A 364 8.86 -42.10 20.25
C SER A 364 9.45 -43.49 20.58
N GLN A 365 9.41 -44.41 19.64
CA GLN A 365 10.02 -45.76 19.80
C GLN A 365 9.64 -46.50 21.09
N GLY A 366 8.43 -46.25 21.60
CA GLY A 366 7.93 -46.82 22.84
C GLY A 366 8.40 -46.13 24.12
N ALA A 367 9.07 -44.98 24.05
CA ALA A 367 9.39 -44.16 25.20
C ALA A 367 8.08 -43.62 25.82
N PRO A 368 7.86 -43.85 27.13
CA PRO A 368 6.59 -43.50 27.78
C PRO A 368 6.37 -41.99 27.91
N ASP A 369 7.42 -41.21 27.89
CA ASP A 369 7.40 -39.75 28.02
C ASP A 369 7.18 -39.02 26.67
N LEU A 370 7.16 -39.78 25.56
CA LEU A 370 6.99 -39.25 24.20
C LEU A 370 8.00 -38.16 23.75
N LEU A 371 9.07 -37.95 24.51
CA LEU A 371 10.06 -36.89 24.23
C LEU A 371 10.80 -37.07 22.90
N PRO A 372 11.24 -38.27 22.49
CA PRO A 372 11.92 -38.43 21.19
C PRO A 372 11.06 -37.96 20.01
N GLY A 373 9.79 -38.35 20.00
CA GLY A 373 8.85 -37.92 18.97
C GLY A 373 8.51 -36.44 19.04
N LEU A 374 8.41 -35.88 20.27
CA LEU A 374 8.18 -34.44 20.45
C LEU A 374 9.36 -33.62 19.95
N CYS A 375 10.61 -34.05 20.15
CA CYS A 375 11.79 -33.38 19.62
C CYS A 375 11.74 -33.31 18.09
N LEU A 376 11.47 -34.44 17.43
CA LEU A 376 11.36 -34.49 15.96
C LEU A 376 10.19 -33.63 15.45
N TYR A 377 9.06 -33.66 16.16
CA TYR A 377 7.91 -32.82 15.83
C TYR A 377 8.25 -31.34 15.97
N ALA A 378 8.84 -30.91 17.08
CA ALA A 378 9.18 -29.52 17.32
C ALA A 378 10.17 -28.96 16.27
N GLU A 379 11.18 -29.75 15.90
CA GLU A 379 12.16 -29.38 14.88
C GLU A 379 11.47 -29.20 13.53
N ARG A 380 10.64 -30.19 13.12
CA ARG A 380 9.87 -30.13 11.87
C ARG A 380 8.86 -28.99 11.88
N TRP A 381 8.10 -28.83 12.95
CA TRP A 381 7.09 -27.78 13.07
C TRP A 381 7.70 -26.37 13.01
N LEU A 382 8.82 -26.13 13.70
CA LEU A 382 9.55 -24.88 13.59
C LEU A 382 10.06 -24.62 12.18
N GLN A 383 10.59 -25.65 11.50
CA GLN A 383 11.15 -25.54 10.15
C GLN A 383 10.06 -25.32 9.08
N ASP A 384 8.95 -26.06 9.14
CA ASP A 384 7.98 -26.15 8.05
C ASP A 384 6.78 -25.21 8.27
N GLU A 385 6.40 -24.97 9.56
CA GLU A 385 5.17 -24.24 9.90
C GLU A 385 5.45 -22.86 10.51
N VAL A 386 6.58 -22.64 11.17
CA VAL A 386 6.86 -21.40 11.88
C VAL A 386 7.79 -20.50 11.08
N PHE A 387 9.00 -20.94 10.77
CA PHE A 387 10.05 -20.15 10.14
C PHE A 387 9.67 -19.58 8.78
N PRO A 388 8.90 -20.25 7.91
CA PRO A 388 8.50 -19.69 6.60
C PRO A 388 7.71 -18.39 6.68
N HIS A 389 7.10 -18.10 7.83
CA HIS A 389 6.34 -16.87 8.04
C HIS A 389 7.20 -15.65 8.43
N PHE A 390 8.51 -15.81 8.52
CA PHE A 390 9.44 -14.74 8.89
C PHE A 390 10.46 -14.53 7.80
N ARG A 391 10.58 -13.30 7.33
CA ARG A 391 11.48 -12.92 6.23
C ARG A 391 12.92 -13.35 6.47
N ASP A 392 13.43 -13.10 7.68
CA ASP A 392 14.80 -13.34 8.11
C ASP A 392 15.07 -14.80 8.48
N LEU A 393 14.04 -15.59 8.82
CA LEU A 393 14.18 -16.97 9.26
C LEU A 393 13.81 -18.01 8.18
N SER A 394 13.09 -17.63 7.12
CA SER A 394 12.52 -18.55 6.12
C SER A 394 13.56 -19.48 5.44
N LYS A 395 14.83 -19.09 5.42
CA LYS A 395 15.94 -19.88 4.84
C LYS A 395 16.86 -20.49 5.88
N GLN A 396 16.62 -20.22 7.16
CA GLN A 396 17.43 -20.75 8.25
C GLN A 396 17.05 -22.20 8.53
N ARG A 397 18.04 -22.99 8.89
CA ARG A 397 17.84 -24.39 9.25
C ARG A 397 17.59 -24.51 10.75
N VAL A 398 16.55 -25.23 11.12
CA VAL A 398 16.22 -25.53 12.51
C VAL A 398 17.06 -26.74 12.96
N SER A 399 17.70 -26.65 14.14
CA SER A 399 18.43 -27.72 14.80
C SER A 399 18.28 -27.60 16.31
N LEU A 400 17.52 -28.48 16.90
CA LEU A 400 17.38 -28.57 18.36
C LEU A 400 18.71 -28.90 19.05
N LYS A 401 19.54 -29.72 18.37
CA LYS A 401 20.86 -30.07 18.89
C LYS A 401 21.73 -28.84 19.09
N ASP A 402 21.73 -27.92 18.11
CA ASP A 402 22.56 -26.70 18.16
C ASP A 402 22.01 -25.72 19.18
N TYR A 403 20.67 -25.65 19.30
CA TYR A 403 19.99 -24.83 20.33
C TYR A 403 20.40 -25.28 21.75
N PHE A 404 20.29 -26.58 22.07
CA PHE A 404 20.68 -27.07 23.39
C PHE A 404 22.18 -27.16 23.64
N ALA A 405 23.02 -27.12 22.60
CA ALA A 405 24.47 -27.08 22.73
C ALA A 405 25.01 -25.67 23.05
N ASN A 406 24.18 -24.64 22.93
CA ASN A 406 24.58 -23.27 23.22
C ASN A 406 24.74 -23.01 24.72
N GLU A 407 25.88 -22.42 25.13
CA GLU A 407 26.21 -22.16 26.53
C GLU A 407 25.19 -21.23 27.20
N GLN A 408 24.74 -20.18 26.53
CA GLN A 408 23.78 -19.22 27.09
C GLN A 408 22.40 -19.87 27.33
N VAL A 409 22.01 -20.78 26.45
CA VAL A 409 20.78 -21.56 26.64
C VAL A 409 20.93 -22.46 27.84
N GLN A 410 22.04 -23.17 27.97
CA GLN A 410 22.29 -24.08 29.09
C GLN A 410 22.31 -23.32 30.43
N GLU A 411 23.06 -22.21 30.54
CA GLU A 411 23.06 -21.38 31.74
C GLU A 411 21.65 -20.93 32.15
N TYR A 412 20.89 -20.45 31.20
CA TYR A 412 19.51 -20.02 31.47
C TYR A 412 18.61 -21.17 31.95
N LEU A 413 18.75 -22.36 31.33
CA LEU A 413 17.95 -23.53 31.72
C LEU A 413 18.32 -24.05 33.13
N GLU A 414 19.61 -23.98 33.52
CA GLU A 414 20.06 -24.34 34.85
C GLU A 414 19.59 -23.38 35.96
N GLU A 415 19.43 -22.09 35.60
CA GLU A 415 18.92 -21.07 36.52
C GLU A 415 17.39 -21.11 36.70
N LEU A 416 16.68 -21.82 35.82
CA LEU A 416 15.22 -21.95 35.95
C LEU A 416 14.87 -22.76 37.18
N PRO A 417 14.09 -22.22 38.14
CA PRO A 417 13.74 -22.95 39.34
C PRO A 417 12.90 -24.17 39.00
N ALA A 418 13.36 -25.32 39.41
CA ALA A 418 12.63 -26.57 39.27
C ALA A 418 11.26 -26.45 39.98
N GLY A 419 10.18 -26.27 39.23
CA GLY A 419 8.81 -26.30 39.75
C GLY A 419 8.14 -24.96 40.05
N SER A 420 8.72 -23.79 39.68
CA SER A 420 8.06 -22.47 39.91
C SER A 420 6.76 -22.31 39.09
N ASP A 421 6.70 -22.90 37.91
CA ASP A 421 5.51 -22.79 37.04
C ASP A 421 4.34 -23.67 37.48
N SER A 422 4.61 -24.74 38.26
CA SER A 422 3.55 -25.59 38.81
C SER A 422 2.72 -24.88 39.88
N ALA A 423 3.31 -23.93 40.62
CA ALA A 423 2.60 -23.12 41.63
C ALA A 423 1.73 -22.04 40.94
N GLU A 424 2.21 -21.42 39.86
CA GLU A 424 1.42 -20.48 39.06
C GLU A 424 0.26 -21.20 38.35
N TRP A 425 0.47 -22.42 37.84
CA TRP A 425 -0.57 -23.27 37.29
C TRP A 425 -1.67 -23.62 38.31
N ALA A 426 -1.31 -23.89 39.55
CA ALA A 426 -2.27 -24.18 40.63
C ALA A 426 -3.06 -22.93 40.99
N ALA A 427 -2.41 -21.76 41.05
CA ALA A 427 -3.06 -20.48 41.33
C ALA A 427 -4.04 -20.06 40.24
N GLN A 428 -3.67 -20.24 38.95
CA GLN A 428 -4.52 -19.92 37.80
C GLN A 428 -5.77 -20.82 37.72
N ARG A 429 -5.64 -22.12 38.05
CA ARG A 429 -6.81 -23.04 38.13
C ARG A 429 -7.75 -22.66 39.27
N HIS A 430 -7.22 -22.18 40.38
CA HIS A 430 -8.03 -21.74 41.51
C HIS A 430 -8.80 -20.46 41.18
N TRP A 431 -8.19 -19.57 40.43
CA TRP A 431 -8.81 -18.31 39.96
C TRP A 431 -9.91 -18.55 38.92
N ASN A 432 -9.65 -19.39 37.92
CA ASN A 432 -10.63 -19.77 36.89
C ASN A 432 -11.85 -20.52 37.45
N ARG A 433 -11.67 -21.38 38.48
CA ARG A 433 -12.80 -22.03 39.16
C ARG A 433 -13.67 -21.06 39.94
N ARG A 434 -13.10 -19.97 40.45
CA ARG A 434 -13.87 -18.95 41.19
C ARG A 434 -14.64 -18.03 40.25
N SER A 435 -14.11 -17.72 39.06
CA SER A 435 -14.80 -16.89 38.07
C SER A 435 -15.96 -17.59 37.36
N VAL A 436 -15.89 -18.92 37.20
CA VAL A 436 -16.99 -19.75 36.63
C VAL A 436 -18.09 -20.04 37.67
N ALA A 437 -17.78 -20.00 38.98
CA ALA A 437 -18.77 -20.18 40.02
C ALA A 437 -19.49 -18.87 40.43
N ALA A 438 -19.11 -17.74 39.86
CA ALA A 438 -19.68 -16.41 40.09
C ALA A 438 -20.55 -15.89 38.93
N GLN A 439 -20.79 -16.69 37.88
CA GLN A 439 -21.80 -16.52 36.84
C GLN A 439 -22.94 -17.55 37.02
#